data_aa31866e5922202eea5cbee6c98c547a
#
_entry.id   aa31866e5922202eea5cbee6c98c547a
#
_cell.length_a   1.000
_cell.length_b   1.000
_cell.length_c   1.000
_cell.angle_alpha   90.00
_cell.angle_beta   90.00
_cell.angle_gamma   90.00
#
_symmetry.space_group_name_H-M   'P 1'
#
loop_
_entity.id
_entity.type
_entity.pdbx_description
1 polymer ?
#
loop_
_entity_poly.entity_id
_entity_poly.type
_entity_poly.pdbx_seq_one_letter_code
_entity_poly.pdbx_strand_id
1 'polypeptide(L)'
;MITSIEPGTYRPGRWGVRIENLVLNREAGKTEFGEFLKFETLTLCPIDTRCLEPSLLTADEREWFNAYHAQVRERLSPLLNGAALEWLQVRTAAI
;
A
#
# COMPACT_ATOMS: atom_id res chain seq x y z
N MET A 1 1.56 10.44 15.47
CA MET A 1 2.92 10.06 15.06
C MET A 1 2.89 9.49 13.66
N ILE A 2 3.80 9.91 12.80
CA ILE A 2 3.96 9.37 11.46
C ILE A 2 5.15 8.42 11.46
N THR A 3 4.96 7.24 10.90
CA THR A 3 5.96 6.17 10.85
C THR A 3 6.12 5.70 9.41
N SER A 4 7.35 5.39 8.98
CA SER A 4 7.56 4.67 7.73
C SER A 4 7.57 3.16 7.99
N ILE A 5 6.93 2.42 7.10
CA ILE A 5 6.99 0.96 7.08
C ILE A 5 7.66 0.59 5.76
N GLU A 6 8.87 0.05 5.83
CA GLU A 6 9.74 -0.08 4.66
C GLU A 6 10.53 -1.38 4.62
N PRO A 7 9.86 -2.54 4.67
CA PRO A 7 10.55 -3.82 4.54
C PRO A 7 11.23 -3.96 3.19
N GLY A 8 12.41 -4.60 3.17
CA GLY A 8 13.15 -4.78 1.94
C GLY A 8 14.12 -5.95 2.01
N THR A 9 14.52 -6.42 0.84
CA THR A 9 15.53 -7.46 0.67
C THR A 9 16.58 -6.95 -0.30
N TYR A 10 17.85 -7.15 0.05
CA TYR A 10 18.95 -6.57 -0.70
C TYR A 10 20.06 -7.60 -0.96
N ARG A 11 20.61 -7.55 -2.17
CA ARG A 11 21.83 -8.29 -2.55
C ARG A 11 22.89 -7.28 -2.99
N PRO A 12 23.86 -6.93 -2.13
CA PRO A 12 24.83 -5.88 -2.43
C PRO A 12 25.51 -6.06 -3.79
N GLY A 13 25.57 -4.98 -4.58
CA GLY A 13 26.14 -4.98 -5.91
C GLY A 13 25.30 -5.69 -6.98
N ARG A 14 24.11 -6.21 -6.65
CA ARG A 14 23.26 -6.95 -7.59
C ARG A 14 21.86 -6.34 -7.74
N TRP A 15 21.08 -6.31 -6.64
CA TRP A 15 19.72 -5.79 -6.67
C TRP A 15 19.21 -5.50 -5.26
N GLY A 16 18.10 -4.80 -5.21
CA GLY A 16 17.35 -4.58 -3.97
C GLY A 16 15.88 -4.35 -4.30
N VAL A 17 15.01 -4.74 -3.38
CA VAL A 17 13.56 -4.50 -3.47
C VAL A 17 13.07 -3.98 -2.13
N ARG A 18 12.32 -2.89 -2.15
CA ARG A 18 11.68 -2.31 -0.98
C ARG A 18 10.28 -1.84 -1.34
N ILE A 19 9.34 -2.10 -0.44
CA ILE A 19 8.01 -1.50 -0.49
C ILE A 19 7.87 -0.62 0.73
N GLU A 20 7.49 0.63 0.53
CA GLU A 20 7.47 1.62 1.60
C GLU A 20 6.19 2.44 1.57
N ASN A 21 5.58 2.58 2.74
CA ASN A 21 4.47 3.49 2.96
C ASN A 21 4.69 4.29 4.23
N LEU A 22 4.22 5.54 4.22
CA LEU A 22 4.07 6.33 5.44
C LEU A 22 2.70 6.05 6.04
N VAL A 23 2.66 5.88 7.34
CA VAL A 23 1.43 5.63 8.08
C VAL A 23 1.30 6.59 9.25
N LEU A 24 0.06 6.94 9.59
CA LEU A 24 -0.28 7.74 10.75
C LEU A 24 -0.86 6.83 11.83
N ASN A 25 -0.35 6.97 13.06
CA ASN A 25 -0.91 6.25 14.19
C ASN A 25 -2.21 6.94 14.62
N ARG A 26 -3.31 6.18 14.64
CA ARG A 26 -4.63 6.64 15.06
C ARG A 26 -5.18 5.78 16.18
N GLU A 27 -6.07 6.36 16.99
CA GLU A 27 -6.82 5.59 17.97
C GLU A 27 -7.73 4.58 17.28
N ALA A 28 -7.65 3.32 17.73
CA ALA A 28 -8.49 2.23 17.24
C ALA A 28 -9.66 1.94 18.20
N GLY A 29 -9.51 2.26 19.48
CA GLY A 29 -10.55 2.09 20.49
C GLY A 29 -9.99 1.80 21.86
N LYS A 30 -10.89 1.82 22.86
CA LYS A 30 -10.61 1.45 24.23
C LYS A 30 -11.37 0.19 24.60
N THR A 31 -10.69 -0.71 25.31
CA THR A 31 -11.31 -1.90 25.91
C THR A 31 -10.86 -2.00 27.36
N GLU A 32 -11.36 -3.02 28.09
CA GLU A 32 -10.89 -3.31 29.43
C GLU A 32 -9.40 -3.67 29.49
N PHE A 33 -8.80 -4.04 28.34
CA PHE A 33 -7.38 -4.38 28.23
C PHE A 33 -6.49 -3.19 27.90
N GLY A 34 -7.06 -1.98 27.69
CA GLY A 34 -6.33 -0.75 27.42
C GLY A 34 -6.78 -0.02 26.18
N GLU A 35 -5.96 0.94 25.77
CA GLU A 35 -6.15 1.72 24.55
C GLU A 35 -5.36 1.08 23.41
N PHE A 36 -5.97 0.97 22.22
CA PHE A 36 -5.35 0.40 21.05
C PHE A 36 -5.20 1.43 19.95
N LEU A 37 -4.15 1.26 19.15
CA LEU A 37 -3.83 2.11 18.00
C LEU A 37 -3.92 1.28 16.72
N LYS A 38 -4.14 1.97 15.62
CA LYS A 38 -4.08 1.42 14.27
C LYS A 38 -3.31 2.35 13.36
N PHE A 39 -2.91 1.84 12.20
CA PHE A 39 -2.26 2.64 11.17
C PHE A 39 -3.27 3.11 10.13
N GLU A 40 -3.16 4.38 9.76
CA GLU A 40 -3.78 4.93 8.56
C GLU A 40 -2.68 5.15 7.53
N THR A 41 -2.80 4.53 6.36
CA THR A 41 -1.82 4.71 5.29
C THR A 41 -1.95 6.10 4.68
N LEU A 42 -0.86 6.86 4.66
CA LEU A 42 -0.81 8.20 4.09
C LEU A 42 -0.32 8.20 2.64
N THR A 43 0.63 7.33 2.30
CA THR A 43 1.18 7.25 0.95
C THR A 43 0.10 6.74 -0.02
N LEU A 44 -0.14 7.50 -1.08
CA LEU A 44 -1.09 7.15 -2.13
C LEU A 44 -0.33 7.00 -3.44
N CYS A 45 0.31 5.85 -3.62
CA CYS A 45 1.07 5.51 -4.81
C CYS A 45 0.86 4.03 -5.13
N PRO A 46 0.63 3.67 -6.40
CA PRO A 46 0.52 2.25 -6.75
C PRO A 46 1.81 1.50 -6.42
N ILE A 47 1.67 0.33 -5.81
CA ILE A 47 2.77 -0.60 -5.63
C ILE A 47 2.96 -1.36 -6.94
N ASP A 48 4.18 -1.44 -7.44
CA ASP A 48 4.45 -2.10 -8.70
C ASP A 48 4.23 -3.61 -8.60
N THR A 49 3.20 -4.10 -9.29
CA THR A 49 2.80 -5.52 -9.25
C THR A 49 3.66 -6.42 -10.10
N ARG A 50 4.51 -5.87 -10.97
CA ARG A 50 5.36 -6.67 -11.88
C ARG A 50 6.38 -7.51 -11.14
N CYS A 51 6.74 -7.11 -9.91
CA CYS A 51 7.68 -7.86 -9.06
C CYS A 51 6.99 -8.70 -8.00
N LEU A 52 5.66 -8.80 -8.03
CA LEU A 52 4.90 -9.62 -7.12
C LEU A 52 4.66 -11.01 -7.70
N GLU A 53 4.70 -12.02 -6.82
CA GLU A 53 4.21 -13.36 -7.11
C GLU A 53 2.91 -13.58 -6.34
N PRO A 54 1.73 -13.37 -6.98
CA PRO A 54 0.45 -13.41 -6.27
C PRO A 54 0.17 -14.74 -5.57
N SER A 55 0.73 -15.85 -6.06
CA SER A 55 0.54 -17.16 -5.43
C SER A 55 1.18 -17.29 -4.05
N LEU A 56 2.12 -16.39 -3.71
CA LEU A 56 2.76 -16.35 -2.40
C LEU A 56 2.00 -15.50 -1.39
N LEU A 57 1.00 -14.74 -1.82
CA LEU A 57 0.17 -13.92 -0.93
C LEU A 57 -0.93 -14.77 -0.31
N THR A 58 -1.21 -14.52 0.97
CA THR A 58 -2.41 -15.06 1.61
C THR A 58 -3.65 -14.36 1.05
N ALA A 59 -4.83 -14.93 1.29
CA ALA A 59 -6.08 -14.29 0.89
C ALA A 59 -6.26 -12.91 1.53
N ASP A 60 -5.91 -12.78 2.82
CA ASP A 60 -6.01 -11.50 3.54
C ASP A 60 -5.03 -10.46 3.01
N GLU A 61 -3.80 -10.87 2.68
CA GLU A 61 -2.80 -9.98 2.09
C GLU A 61 -3.23 -9.48 0.72
N ARG A 62 -3.77 -10.36 -0.11
CA ARG A 62 -4.31 -10.00 -1.43
C ARG A 62 -5.47 -9.03 -1.30
N GLU A 63 -6.39 -9.29 -0.39
CA GLU A 63 -7.54 -8.41 -0.12
C GLU A 63 -7.06 -7.02 0.32
N TRP A 64 -6.11 -6.95 1.25
CA TRP A 64 -5.53 -5.68 1.68
C TRP A 64 -4.89 -4.92 0.51
N PHE A 65 -4.12 -5.63 -0.32
CA PHE A 65 -3.42 -5.04 -1.45
C PHE A 65 -4.40 -4.43 -2.46
N ASN A 66 -5.43 -5.19 -2.82
CA ASN A 66 -6.46 -4.72 -3.74
C ASN A 66 -7.25 -3.55 -3.17
N ALA A 67 -7.58 -3.58 -1.89
CA ALA A 67 -8.27 -2.48 -1.20
C ALA A 67 -7.40 -1.22 -1.16
N TYR A 68 -6.10 -1.35 -0.92
CA TYR A 68 -5.17 -0.23 -0.97
C TYR A 68 -5.12 0.40 -2.36
N HIS A 69 -4.99 -0.42 -3.41
CA HIS A 69 -4.99 0.08 -4.78
C HIS A 69 -6.32 0.72 -5.17
N ALA A 70 -7.45 0.20 -4.69
CA ALA A 70 -8.75 0.81 -4.91
C ALA A 70 -8.82 2.19 -4.26
N GLN A 71 -8.28 2.36 -3.06
CA GLN A 71 -8.20 3.65 -2.38
C GLN A 71 -7.31 4.64 -3.13
N VAL A 72 -6.14 4.19 -3.60
CA VAL A 72 -5.23 5.02 -4.41
C VAL A 72 -5.95 5.52 -5.66
N ARG A 73 -6.63 4.63 -6.37
CA ARG A 73 -7.40 4.98 -7.56
C ARG A 73 -8.49 5.99 -7.25
N GLU A 74 -9.29 5.76 -6.21
CA GLU A 74 -10.38 6.64 -5.81
C GLU A 74 -9.89 8.04 -5.48
N ARG A 75 -8.79 8.13 -4.73
CA ARG A 75 -8.26 9.42 -4.26
C ARG A 75 -7.55 10.20 -5.34
N LEU A 76 -6.83 9.54 -6.24
CA LEU A 76 -5.99 10.20 -7.25
C LEU A 76 -6.71 10.43 -8.58
N SER A 77 -7.70 9.59 -8.95
CA SER A 77 -8.38 9.73 -10.24
C SER A 77 -8.96 11.11 -10.52
N PRO A 78 -9.59 11.80 -9.54
CA PRO A 78 -10.12 13.14 -9.77
C PRO A 78 -9.04 14.20 -10.06
N LEU A 79 -7.79 13.92 -9.72
CA LEU A 79 -6.66 14.85 -9.89
C LEU A 79 -5.90 14.61 -11.19
N LEU A 80 -6.23 13.57 -11.94
CA LEU A 80 -5.50 13.15 -13.14
C LEU A 80 -6.40 13.12 -14.36
N ASN A 81 -5.80 13.21 -15.53
CA ASN A 81 -6.47 13.06 -16.82
C ASN A 81 -5.53 12.44 -17.85
N GLY A 82 -6.10 12.06 -19.02
CA GLY A 82 -5.33 11.56 -20.16
C GLY A 82 -4.45 10.35 -19.81
N ALA A 83 -3.22 10.37 -20.27
CA ALA A 83 -2.27 9.26 -20.11
C ALA A 83 -1.96 8.96 -18.63
N ALA A 84 -1.93 9.97 -17.77
CA ALA A 84 -1.68 9.77 -16.33
C ALA A 84 -2.82 8.99 -15.68
N LEU A 85 -4.07 9.28 -16.04
CA LEU A 85 -5.23 8.54 -15.53
C LEU A 85 -5.24 7.10 -16.03
N GLU A 86 -4.95 6.89 -17.31
CA GLU A 86 -4.84 5.54 -17.89
C GLU A 86 -3.76 4.72 -17.19
N TRP A 87 -2.61 5.31 -16.94
CA TRP A 87 -1.51 4.68 -16.21
C TRP A 87 -1.98 4.27 -14.79
N LEU A 88 -2.65 5.16 -14.08
CA LEU A 88 -3.15 4.89 -12.74
C LEU A 88 -4.12 3.69 -12.74
N GLN A 89 -5.05 3.65 -13.71
CA GLN A 89 -6.04 2.57 -13.81
C GLN A 89 -5.38 1.22 -14.05
N VAL A 90 -4.36 1.17 -14.91
CA VAL A 90 -3.60 -0.06 -15.18
C VAL A 90 -2.82 -0.52 -13.95
N ARG A 91 -2.13 0.42 -13.28
CA ARG A 91 -1.25 0.10 -12.13
C ARG A 91 -2.01 -0.21 -10.84
N THR A 92 -3.28 0.12 -10.76
CA THR A 92 -4.13 -0.17 -9.59
C THR A 92 -5.15 -1.27 -9.85
N ALA A 93 -5.03 -2.00 -10.96
CA ALA A 93 -5.89 -3.14 -11.24
C ALA A 93 -5.74 -4.23 -10.17
N ALA A 94 -6.85 -4.93 -9.86
CA ALA A 94 -6.84 -6.02 -8.90
C ALA A 94 -5.96 -7.19 -9.35
N ILE A 95 -5.36 -7.84 -8.39
CA ILE A 95 -4.52 -9.02 -8.62
C ILE A 95 -5.18 -10.31 -8.12
#